data_c22f37b98cb23ff0f976063cf39c6b3e
#
_entry.id   c22f37b98cb23ff0f976063cf39c6b3e
#
_cell.length_a   1.000
_cell.length_b   1.000
_cell.length_c   1.000
_cell.angle_alpha   90.00
_cell.angle_beta   90.00
_cell.angle_gamma   90.00
#
_symmetry.space_group_name_H-M   'P 1'
#
loop_
_entity.id
_entity.type
_entity.pdbx_description
1 polymer ?
#
loop_
_entity_poly.entity_id
_entity_poly.type
_entity_poly.pdbx_seq_one_letter_code
_entity_poly.pdbx_strand_id
1 'polypeptide(L)'
;EYAFDKFGMPFTQDESYYILDCKEGAKVYLGTKTGITKDTLFNDLKKANQTGENFEAEKYVNEITVKKHDHFSIPAGTIHCSGKNTVVLEISATPYIFTFKLWDWGRVGLNGLPRPIHLEHGIENIQMDRNEEYINEHLFTRLENCEKLENQQIGVTSERTGLAEIEFIDSIRHWFTDEVQLQTNESVNMLCLVEGSEILVCSTDNTFQPMEVHYGETFIVPESVKEYTLKAKEKGKFAVIQAFVKI
;
A
#
# COMPACT_ATOMS: atom_id res chain seq x y z
N GLU A 1 16.06 8.94 -10.58
CA GLU A 1 17.26 9.77 -10.85
C GLU A 1 17.90 10.20 -9.53
N TYR A 2 17.21 10.95 -8.66
CA TYR A 2 17.77 11.48 -7.40
C TYR A 2 18.36 10.39 -6.47
N ALA A 3 17.63 9.29 -6.26
CA ALA A 3 18.09 8.18 -5.41
C ALA A 3 19.34 7.52 -5.98
N PHE A 4 19.45 7.41 -7.29
CA PHE A 4 20.63 6.89 -7.98
C PHE A 4 21.81 7.84 -7.83
N ASP A 5 21.63 9.13 -8.09
CA ASP A 5 22.71 10.13 -8.09
C ASP A 5 23.27 10.37 -6.68
N LYS A 6 22.42 10.34 -5.68
CA LYS A 6 22.82 10.63 -4.29
C LYS A 6 23.26 9.40 -3.48
N PHE A 7 22.70 8.23 -3.79
CA PHE A 7 22.84 7.04 -2.96
C PHE A 7 23.23 5.78 -3.76
N GLY A 8 23.36 5.88 -5.09
CA GLY A 8 23.67 4.72 -5.95
C GLY A 8 22.54 3.71 -6.02
N MET A 9 21.31 4.11 -5.69
CA MET A 9 20.15 3.23 -5.63
C MET A 9 19.41 3.23 -6.96
N PRO A 10 19.33 2.07 -7.66
CA PRO A 10 18.73 2.02 -8.99
C PRO A 10 17.20 2.15 -8.98
N PHE A 11 16.60 1.99 -7.81
CA PHE A 11 15.16 2.02 -7.61
C PHE A 11 14.75 2.98 -6.50
N THR A 12 13.61 3.60 -6.68
CA THR A 12 12.86 4.36 -5.67
C THR A 12 11.70 3.50 -5.18
N GLN A 13 11.30 3.65 -3.94
CA GLN A 13 10.14 2.96 -3.39
C GLN A 13 8.86 3.60 -3.95
N ASP A 14 8.13 2.82 -4.75
CA ASP A 14 6.72 3.05 -5.04
C ASP A 14 5.93 2.05 -4.21
N GLU A 15 4.96 2.53 -3.46
CA GLU A 15 4.22 1.73 -2.48
C GLU A 15 2.72 1.98 -2.56
N SER A 16 1.97 1.20 -1.83
CA SER A 16 0.54 1.40 -1.68
C SER A 16 0.09 0.99 -0.28
N TYR A 17 -1.01 1.59 0.18
CA TYR A 17 -1.65 1.24 1.44
C TYR A 17 -3.00 0.58 1.19
N TYR A 18 -3.07 -0.72 1.37
CA TYR A 18 -4.33 -1.44 1.45
C TYR A 18 -4.80 -1.48 2.91
N ILE A 19 -6.01 -1.00 3.18
CA ILE A 19 -6.57 -0.97 4.55
C ILE A 19 -7.07 -2.37 4.90
N LEU A 20 -6.26 -3.11 5.63
CA LEU A 20 -6.55 -4.46 6.07
C LEU A 20 -7.63 -4.46 7.16
N ASP A 21 -7.54 -3.51 8.10
CA ASP A 21 -8.54 -3.28 9.14
C ASP A 21 -8.47 -1.84 9.64
N CYS A 22 -9.58 -1.31 10.18
CA CYS A 22 -9.60 0.01 10.78
C CYS A 22 -10.76 0.17 11.77
N LYS A 23 -10.58 1.06 12.75
CA LYS A 23 -11.67 1.52 13.61
C LYS A 23 -12.43 2.68 12.96
N GLU A 24 -13.64 2.92 13.42
CA GLU A 24 -14.43 4.08 12.98
C GLU A 24 -13.66 5.39 13.15
N GLY A 25 -13.70 6.24 12.13
CA GLY A 25 -12.99 7.52 12.10
C GLY A 25 -11.48 7.44 11.88
N ALA A 26 -10.95 6.25 11.60
CA ALA A 26 -9.55 6.11 11.22
C ALA A 26 -9.24 6.85 9.91
N LYS A 27 -8.00 7.33 9.78
CA LYS A 27 -7.58 8.17 8.65
C LYS A 27 -6.24 7.72 8.11
N VAL A 28 -6.01 8.07 6.85
CA VAL A 28 -4.70 8.09 6.18
C VAL A 28 -4.39 9.54 5.81
N TYR A 29 -3.13 9.92 5.93
CA TYR A 29 -2.62 11.20 5.45
C TYR A 29 -1.99 10.98 4.07
N LEU A 30 -2.42 11.74 3.05
CA LEU A 30 -1.93 11.55 1.68
C LEU A 30 -1.97 12.85 0.89
N GLY A 31 -0.83 13.19 0.27
CA GLY A 31 -0.67 14.38 -0.56
C GLY A 31 -0.86 15.71 0.17
N THR A 32 -0.58 16.80 -0.51
CA THR A 32 -0.67 18.15 0.04
C THR A 32 -2.06 18.76 -0.12
N LYS A 33 -2.47 19.59 0.81
CA LYS A 33 -3.69 20.41 0.64
C LYS A 33 -3.51 21.42 -0.49
N THR A 34 -4.59 21.70 -1.18
CA THR A 34 -4.63 22.71 -2.26
C THR A 34 -4.19 24.07 -1.74
N GLY A 35 -3.32 24.75 -2.50
CA GLY A 35 -2.80 26.07 -2.17
C GLY A 35 -1.58 26.08 -1.23
N ILE A 36 -1.15 24.95 -0.73
CA ILE A 36 0.11 24.84 0.03
C ILE A 36 1.30 24.96 -0.93
N THR A 37 2.27 25.79 -0.57
CA THR A 37 3.53 25.92 -1.28
C THR A 37 4.63 25.09 -0.61
N LYS A 38 5.62 24.68 -1.40
CA LYS A 38 6.80 23.97 -0.89
C LYS A 38 7.52 24.78 0.19
N ASP A 39 7.69 26.09 -0.03
CA ASP A 39 8.36 26.99 0.91
C ASP A 39 7.63 27.07 2.25
N THR A 40 6.31 27.22 2.23
CA THR A 40 5.50 27.29 3.46
C THR A 40 5.62 26.01 4.27
N LEU A 41 5.45 24.86 3.62
CA LEU A 41 5.57 23.54 4.25
C LEU A 41 6.96 23.34 4.88
N PHE A 42 8.02 23.57 4.12
CA PHE A 42 9.39 23.28 4.60
C PHE A 42 9.92 24.32 5.59
N ASN A 43 9.47 25.57 5.55
CA ASN A 43 9.81 26.56 6.56
C ASN A 43 9.24 26.16 7.92
N ASP A 44 8.00 25.70 7.98
CA ASP A 44 7.38 25.27 9.24
C ASP A 44 7.93 23.93 9.73
N LEU A 45 8.26 23.00 8.84
CA LEU A 45 8.98 21.77 9.20
C LEU A 45 10.37 22.07 9.80
N LYS A 46 11.13 22.98 9.18
CA LYS A 46 12.45 23.40 9.69
C LYS A 46 12.31 24.10 11.04
N LYS A 47 11.33 24.98 11.19
CA LYS A 47 11.06 25.66 12.46
C LYS A 47 10.74 24.63 13.55
N ALA A 48 9.80 23.72 13.32
CA ALA A 48 9.42 22.69 14.27
C ALA A 48 10.63 21.82 14.67
N ASN A 49 11.48 21.45 13.72
CA ASN A 49 12.68 20.66 13.99
C ASN A 49 13.73 21.44 14.83
N GLN A 50 13.87 22.73 14.63
CA GLN A 50 14.84 23.58 15.35
C GLN A 50 14.38 23.93 16.78
N THR A 51 13.07 24.19 16.93
CA THR A 51 12.51 24.64 18.21
C THR A 51 11.98 23.52 19.10
N GLY A 52 11.76 22.32 18.53
CA GLY A 52 11.06 21.22 19.20
C GLY A 52 9.54 21.42 19.34
N GLU A 53 9.00 22.50 18.72
CA GLU A 53 7.56 22.70 18.66
C GLU A 53 6.86 21.61 17.83
N ASN A 54 5.59 21.35 18.13
CA ASN A 54 4.82 20.40 17.34
C ASN A 54 4.55 20.95 15.94
N PHE A 55 4.79 20.13 14.92
CA PHE A 55 4.39 20.43 13.55
C PHE A 55 2.95 19.96 13.34
N GLU A 56 2.07 20.89 12.96
CA GLU A 56 0.65 20.61 12.72
C GLU A 56 0.45 20.08 11.28
N ALA A 57 0.74 18.79 11.08
CA ALA A 57 0.71 18.13 9.77
C ALA A 57 -0.64 18.32 9.06
N GLU A 58 -1.73 18.35 9.82
CA GLU A 58 -3.10 18.51 9.33
C GLU A 58 -3.35 19.85 8.63
N LYS A 59 -2.48 20.86 8.79
CA LYS A 59 -2.55 22.09 8.02
C LYS A 59 -2.09 21.92 6.57
N TYR A 60 -1.23 20.94 6.31
CA TYR A 60 -0.48 20.79 5.06
C TYR A 60 -0.87 19.56 4.25
N VAL A 61 -1.28 18.49 4.93
CA VAL A 61 -1.52 17.17 4.35
C VAL A 61 -3.01 16.85 4.42
N ASN A 62 -3.55 16.23 3.37
CA ASN A 62 -4.95 15.80 3.38
C ASN A 62 -5.15 14.65 4.34
N GLU A 63 -6.28 14.68 5.04
CA GLU A 63 -6.75 13.62 5.91
C GLU A 63 -7.91 12.90 5.23
N ILE A 64 -7.75 11.62 4.94
CA ILE A 64 -8.77 10.82 4.25
C ILE A 64 -9.31 9.77 5.23
N THR A 65 -10.59 9.85 5.56
CA THR A 65 -11.26 8.81 6.35
C THR A 65 -11.32 7.51 5.57
N VAL A 66 -10.89 6.43 6.19
CA VAL A 66 -10.72 5.13 5.54
C VAL A 66 -11.73 4.11 6.04
N LYS A 67 -11.98 3.11 5.18
CA LYS A 67 -12.71 1.88 5.48
C LYS A 67 -11.84 0.69 5.14
N LYS A 68 -12.13 -0.45 5.76
CA LYS A 68 -11.52 -1.72 5.38
C LYS A 68 -11.66 -1.95 3.88
N HIS A 69 -10.61 -2.40 3.23
CA HIS A 69 -10.46 -2.65 1.79
C HIS A 69 -10.30 -1.41 0.90
N ASP A 70 -10.25 -0.20 1.43
CA ASP A 70 -9.77 0.95 0.66
C ASP A 70 -8.31 0.75 0.25
N HIS A 71 -7.92 1.23 -0.94
CA HIS A 71 -6.56 1.10 -1.44
C HIS A 71 -6.03 2.44 -1.95
N PHE A 72 -4.82 2.81 -1.52
CA PHE A 72 -4.13 4.04 -1.89
C PHE A 72 -2.84 3.70 -2.61
N SER A 73 -2.66 4.18 -3.83
CA SER A 73 -1.38 4.18 -4.50
C SER A 73 -0.54 5.34 -4.00
N ILE A 74 0.74 5.10 -3.75
CA ILE A 74 1.69 6.07 -3.16
C ILE A 74 2.97 6.06 -3.99
N PRO A 75 2.94 6.65 -5.20
CA PRO A 75 4.14 6.78 -6.02
C PRO A 75 5.17 7.67 -5.31
N ALA A 76 6.45 7.41 -5.56
CA ALA A 76 7.57 8.15 -4.97
C ALA A 76 7.39 9.68 -5.05
N GLY A 77 7.73 10.37 -3.97
CA GLY A 77 7.55 11.82 -3.82
C GLY A 77 6.17 12.25 -3.28
N THR A 78 5.25 11.33 -3.03
CA THR A 78 3.97 11.62 -2.39
C THR A 78 4.14 11.66 -0.88
N ILE A 79 3.83 12.81 -0.25
CA ILE A 79 3.81 12.90 1.21
C ILE A 79 2.66 12.05 1.76
N HIS A 80 2.96 11.19 2.72
CA HIS A 80 1.96 10.26 3.25
C HIS A 80 2.30 9.74 4.65
N CYS A 81 1.30 9.20 5.32
CA CYS A 81 1.48 8.40 6.52
C CYS A 81 0.14 7.72 6.90
N SER A 82 0.19 6.54 7.50
CA SER A 82 -0.98 5.93 8.12
C SER A 82 -1.32 6.63 9.43
N GLY A 83 -2.62 6.80 9.71
CA GLY A 83 -3.12 7.39 10.96
C GLY A 83 -3.35 6.34 12.06
N LYS A 84 -3.83 6.82 13.21
CA LYS A 84 -4.22 5.93 14.32
C LYS A 84 -5.37 5.01 13.89
N ASN A 85 -5.41 3.82 14.49
CA ASN A 85 -6.50 2.86 14.34
C ASN A 85 -6.64 2.30 12.90
N THR A 86 -5.58 2.31 12.12
CA THR A 86 -5.48 1.61 10.84
C THR A 86 -4.52 0.43 10.95
N VAL A 87 -4.85 -0.67 10.29
CA VAL A 87 -3.93 -1.76 9.96
C VAL A 87 -3.74 -1.73 8.47
N VAL A 88 -2.52 -1.47 8.04
CA VAL A 88 -2.16 -1.31 6.63
C VAL A 88 -1.37 -2.52 6.16
N LEU A 89 -1.79 -3.10 5.05
CA LEU A 89 -0.96 -3.96 4.23
C LEU A 89 -0.26 -3.06 3.20
N GLU A 90 1.03 -2.88 3.34
CA GLU A 90 1.84 -2.19 2.34
C GLU A 90 2.22 -3.14 1.21
N ILE A 91 1.90 -2.76 -0.02
CA ILE A 91 2.36 -3.44 -1.23
C ILE A 91 3.38 -2.52 -1.88
N SER A 92 4.63 -2.94 -1.90
CA SER A 92 5.76 -2.07 -2.22
C SER A 92 6.65 -2.69 -3.29
N ALA A 93 7.09 -1.87 -4.23
CA ALA A 93 8.02 -2.22 -5.30
C ALA A 93 9.40 -1.65 -5.00
N THR A 94 10.13 -2.28 -4.08
CA THR A 94 11.48 -1.86 -3.70
C THR A 94 12.32 -3.04 -3.19
N PRO A 95 13.63 -3.07 -3.42
CA PRO A 95 14.50 -4.08 -2.83
C PRO A 95 14.68 -3.93 -1.32
N TYR A 96 14.47 -2.74 -0.77
CA TYR A 96 14.47 -2.43 0.66
C TYR A 96 13.82 -1.06 0.94
N ILE A 97 13.47 -0.81 2.19
CA ILE A 97 12.81 0.43 2.61
C ILE A 97 13.74 1.62 2.36
N PHE A 98 13.28 2.59 1.56
CA PHE A 98 13.95 3.84 1.31
C PHE A 98 12.95 4.99 1.34
N THR A 99 12.94 5.76 2.44
CA THR A 99 12.03 6.87 2.62
C THR A 99 12.72 8.10 3.18
N PHE A 100 12.34 9.28 2.74
CA PHE A 100 12.73 10.55 3.35
C PHE A 100 11.68 10.98 4.37
N LYS A 101 11.99 10.78 5.64
CA LYS A 101 11.10 11.16 6.72
C LYS A 101 11.09 12.68 6.90
N LEU A 102 9.92 13.32 6.70
CA LEU A 102 9.75 14.76 6.84
C LEU A 102 9.41 15.17 8.28
N TRP A 103 8.62 14.33 8.96
CA TRP A 103 8.20 14.51 10.34
C TRP A 103 7.94 13.15 10.99
N ASP A 104 8.20 13.02 12.29
CA ASP A 104 7.97 11.77 13.02
C ASP A 104 7.19 11.99 14.31
N TRP A 105 6.23 12.90 14.29
CA TRP A 105 5.30 13.18 15.41
C TRP A 105 6.03 13.52 16.74
N GLY A 106 7.21 14.12 16.67
CA GLY A 106 8.04 14.42 17.84
C GLY A 106 8.55 13.19 18.60
N ARG A 107 8.50 12.00 17.98
CA ARG A 107 8.97 10.75 18.62
C ARG A 107 10.46 10.78 18.84
N VAL A 108 10.86 10.19 19.97
CA VAL A 108 12.29 10.00 20.32
C VAL A 108 12.73 8.56 20.09
N GLY A 109 13.99 8.37 19.81
CA GLY A 109 14.62 7.05 19.73
C GLY A 109 14.87 6.46 21.13
N LEU A 110 15.39 5.23 21.19
CA LEU A 110 15.75 4.55 22.44
C LEU A 110 16.83 5.31 23.24
N ASN A 111 17.59 6.17 22.59
CA ASN A 111 18.59 7.05 23.19
C ASN A 111 18.01 8.36 23.77
N GLY A 112 16.69 8.54 23.72
CA GLY A 112 16.01 9.75 24.17
C GLY A 112 16.14 10.97 23.26
N LEU A 113 16.81 10.84 22.10
CA LEU A 113 16.95 11.93 21.14
C LEU A 113 15.85 11.88 20.08
N PRO A 114 15.47 13.04 19.47
CA PRO A 114 14.56 13.06 18.35
C PRO A 114 15.02 12.12 17.23
N ARG A 115 14.07 11.42 16.61
CA ARG A 115 14.39 10.55 15.48
C ARG A 115 14.80 11.38 14.27
N PRO A 116 15.80 10.90 13.48
CA PRO A 116 16.27 11.64 12.31
C PRO A 116 15.15 11.94 11.30
N ILE A 117 15.18 13.14 10.75
CA ILE A 117 14.34 13.56 9.63
C ILE A 117 15.24 14.04 8.48
N HIS A 118 14.72 14.02 7.25
CA HIS A 118 15.52 14.19 6.03
C HIS A 118 14.99 15.35 5.17
N LEU A 119 14.86 16.55 5.79
CA LEU A 119 14.21 17.71 5.14
C LEU A 119 14.92 18.15 3.86
N GLU A 120 16.26 18.11 3.84
CA GLU A 120 17.06 18.51 2.66
C GLU A 120 16.80 17.61 1.46
N HIS A 121 16.67 16.30 1.70
CA HIS A 121 16.31 15.34 0.65
C HIS A 121 14.82 15.41 0.29
N GLY A 122 13.97 15.60 1.29
CA GLY A 122 12.52 15.67 1.09
C GLY A 122 12.10 16.84 0.22
N ILE A 123 12.69 18.03 0.41
CA ILE A 123 12.37 19.23 -0.36
C ILE A 123 12.67 19.05 -1.86
N GLU A 124 13.71 18.30 -2.21
CA GLU A 124 14.07 18.03 -3.60
C GLU A 124 13.14 17.04 -4.29
N ASN A 125 12.47 16.15 -3.53
CA ASN A 125 11.73 15.03 -4.08
C ASN A 125 10.21 15.13 -3.95
N ILE A 126 9.69 15.96 -3.03
CA ILE A 126 8.24 16.08 -2.84
C ILE A 126 7.54 16.62 -4.09
N GLN A 127 6.45 15.97 -4.46
CA GLN A 127 5.56 16.34 -5.56
C GLN A 127 4.38 17.14 -5.01
N MET A 128 4.38 18.46 -5.21
CA MET A 128 3.37 19.38 -4.63
C MET A 128 2.06 19.39 -5.41
N ASP A 129 2.05 18.87 -6.63
CA ASP A 129 0.86 18.74 -7.48
C ASP A 129 -0.06 17.58 -7.06
N ARG A 130 0.42 16.70 -6.18
CA ARG A 130 -0.38 15.60 -5.63
C ARG A 130 -1.28 16.10 -4.50
N ASN A 131 -2.23 16.94 -4.89
CA ASN A 131 -3.24 17.52 -4.02
C ASN A 131 -4.48 16.63 -3.92
N GLU A 132 -5.54 17.11 -3.27
CA GLU A 132 -6.78 16.37 -3.05
C GLU A 132 -7.44 15.90 -4.36
N GLU A 133 -7.46 16.74 -5.39
CA GLU A 133 -8.03 16.42 -6.71
C GLU A 133 -7.25 15.27 -7.37
N TYR A 134 -5.93 15.41 -7.44
CA TYR A 134 -5.04 14.38 -7.97
C TYR A 134 -5.18 13.02 -7.25
N ILE A 135 -5.27 13.05 -5.91
CA ILE A 135 -5.44 11.83 -5.12
C ILE A 135 -6.74 11.12 -5.48
N ASN A 136 -7.85 11.86 -5.51
CA ASN A 136 -9.17 11.29 -5.78
C ASN A 136 -9.29 10.74 -7.21
N GLU A 137 -8.58 11.33 -8.16
CA GLU A 137 -8.61 10.89 -9.57
C GLU A 137 -7.63 9.74 -9.86
N HIS A 138 -6.47 9.70 -9.19
CA HIS A 138 -5.37 8.84 -9.61
C HIS A 138 -4.81 7.90 -8.53
N LEU A 139 -4.98 8.21 -7.24
CA LEU A 139 -4.27 7.49 -6.19
C LEU A 139 -5.16 6.75 -5.20
N PHE A 140 -6.46 6.99 -5.23
CA PHE A 140 -7.37 6.42 -4.24
C PHE A 140 -8.51 5.63 -4.84
N THR A 141 -8.63 4.37 -4.47
CA THR A 141 -9.73 3.50 -4.89
C THR A 141 -10.50 2.98 -3.69
N ARG A 142 -11.78 3.36 -3.61
CA ARG A 142 -12.71 2.77 -2.63
C ARG A 142 -13.21 1.41 -3.09
N LEU A 143 -13.56 0.57 -2.13
CA LEU A 143 -14.09 -0.77 -2.41
C LEU A 143 -15.22 -0.76 -3.44
N GLU A 144 -16.16 0.17 -3.32
CA GLU A 144 -17.33 0.29 -4.21
C GLU A 144 -16.99 0.74 -5.64
N ASN A 145 -15.80 1.30 -5.85
CA ASN A 145 -15.35 1.88 -7.14
C ASN A 145 -14.31 1.02 -7.85
N CYS A 146 -13.94 -0.16 -7.30
CA CYS A 146 -12.98 -1.04 -7.95
C CYS A 146 -13.48 -1.52 -9.31
N GLU A 147 -12.58 -1.53 -10.30
CA GLU A 147 -12.83 -2.12 -11.62
C GLU A 147 -13.08 -3.61 -11.47
N LYS A 148 -14.27 -4.08 -11.88
CA LYS A 148 -14.58 -5.51 -11.89
C LYS A 148 -14.00 -6.16 -13.14
N LEU A 149 -13.26 -7.22 -12.93
CA LEU A 149 -12.68 -8.01 -14.00
C LEU A 149 -13.62 -9.16 -14.38
N GLU A 150 -13.63 -9.51 -15.66
CA GLU A 150 -14.38 -10.70 -16.11
C GLU A 150 -13.82 -11.95 -15.43
N ASN A 151 -14.70 -12.72 -14.80
CA ASN A 151 -14.37 -13.98 -14.18
C ASN A 151 -15.50 -14.99 -14.42
N GLN A 152 -15.16 -16.17 -14.96
CA GLN A 152 -16.11 -17.23 -15.27
C GLN A 152 -16.28 -18.23 -14.13
N GLN A 153 -15.53 -18.12 -13.05
CA GLN A 153 -15.61 -19.03 -11.90
C GLN A 153 -16.86 -18.71 -11.05
N ILE A 154 -17.64 -19.73 -10.75
CA ILE A 154 -18.88 -19.57 -9.97
C ILE A 154 -18.54 -19.13 -8.54
N GLY A 155 -19.21 -18.07 -8.07
CA GLY A 155 -19.00 -17.56 -6.71
C GLY A 155 -17.70 -16.75 -6.52
N VAL A 156 -17.01 -16.41 -7.61
CA VAL A 156 -15.79 -15.59 -7.60
C VAL A 156 -16.07 -14.21 -8.22
N THR A 157 -15.55 -13.17 -7.56
CA THR A 157 -15.48 -11.81 -8.13
C THR A 157 -14.05 -11.32 -8.03
N SER A 158 -13.50 -10.87 -9.14
CA SER A 158 -12.16 -10.30 -9.22
C SER A 158 -12.26 -8.80 -9.49
N GLU A 159 -11.46 -8.02 -8.76
CA GLU A 159 -11.49 -6.55 -8.82
C GLU A 159 -10.07 -6.01 -8.85
N ARG A 160 -9.76 -5.14 -9.82
CA ARG A 160 -8.51 -4.39 -9.81
C ARG A 160 -8.59 -3.31 -8.73
N THR A 161 -7.61 -3.24 -7.84
CA THR A 161 -7.67 -2.35 -6.68
C THR A 161 -7.01 -1.00 -6.92
N GLY A 162 -6.54 -0.72 -8.16
CA GLY A 162 -6.18 0.64 -8.59
C GLY A 162 -4.82 1.13 -8.12
N LEU A 163 -3.74 0.43 -8.46
CA LEU A 163 -2.40 1.03 -8.42
C LEU A 163 -2.23 2.02 -9.59
N ALA A 164 -1.35 3.00 -9.42
CA ALA A 164 -1.08 3.98 -10.46
C ALA A 164 -0.54 3.30 -11.72
N GLU A 165 -0.93 3.81 -12.90
CA GLU A 165 -0.51 3.22 -14.19
C GLU A 165 1.01 3.19 -14.39
N ILE A 166 1.71 4.17 -13.79
CA ILE A 166 3.17 4.27 -13.86
C ILE A 166 3.91 3.18 -13.07
N GLU A 167 3.24 2.50 -12.15
CA GLU A 167 3.83 1.42 -11.37
C GLU A 167 3.94 0.14 -12.20
N PHE A 168 5.06 -0.56 -12.07
CA PHE A 168 5.28 -1.83 -12.78
C PHE A 168 4.64 -3.03 -12.08
N ILE A 169 4.06 -2.83 -10.91
CA ILE A 169 3.25 -3.81 -10.19
C ILE A 169 1.77 -3.53 -10.39
N ASP A 170 0.95 -4.56 -10.29
CA ASP A 170 -0.51 -4.46 -10.26
C ASP A 170 -1.05 -5.30 -9.12
N SER A 171 -2.29 -5.04 -8.72
CA SER A 171 -2.96 -5.79 -7.67
C SER A 171 -4.41 -6.05 -8.00
N ILE A 172 -4.83 -7.30 -7.75
CA ILE A 172 -6.19 -7.78 -7.94
C ILE A 172 -6.67 -8.38 -6.63
N ARG A 173 -7.89 -8.02 -6.23
CA ARG A 173 -8.58 -8.65 -5.12
C ARG A 173 -9.57 -9.68 -5.65
N HIS A 174 -9.48 -10.91 -5.13
CA HIS A 174 -10.37 -12.00 -5.47
C HIS A 174 -11.26 -12.33 -4.28
N TRP A 175 -12.56 -12.14 -4.45
CA TRP A 175 -13.59 -12.57 -3.52
C TRP A 175 -14.10 -13.95 -3.91
N PHE A 176 -14.29 -14.84 -2.92
CA PHE A 176 -14.83 -16.17 -3.15
C PHE A 176 -15.51 -16.71 -1.88
N THR A 177 -16.31 -17.78 -2.02
CA THR A 177 -17.02 -18.42 -0.89
C THR A 177 -16.59 -19.87 -0.66
N ASP A 178 -16.05 -20.51 -1.68
CA ASP A 178 -15.61 -21.91 -1.65
C ASP A 178 -14.16 -22.00 -2.10
N GLU A 179 -13.91 -21.81 -3.39
CA GLU A 179 -12.55 -21.80 -3.93
C GLU A 179 -12.38 -20.79 -5.07
N VAL A 180 -11.14 -20.42 -5.34
CA VAL A 180 -10.73 -19.65 -6.50
C VAL A 180 -9.48 -20.25 -7.10
N GLN A 181 -9.50 -20.49 -8.42
CA GLN A 181 -8.33 -20.94 -9.18
C GLN A 181 -7.64 -19.72 -9.80
N LEU A 182 -6.34 -19.61 -9.58
CA LEU A 182 -5.51 -18.51 -10.00
C LEU A 182 -4.32 -19.00 -10.82
N GLN A 183 -3.82 -18.13 -11.68
CA GLN A 183 -2.61 -18.36 -12.48
C GLN A 183 -1.53 -17.34 -12.10
N THR A 184 -0.28 -17.73 -12.26
CA THR A 184 0.86 -16.84 -11.99
C THR A 184 1.04 -15.78 -13.08
N ASN A 185 0.51 -16.02 -14.28
CA ASN A 185 0.61 -15.10 -15.42
C ASN A 185 2.06 -14.68 -15.71
N GLU A 186 2.97 -15.67 -15.76
CA GLU A 186 4.41 -15.47 -16.02
C GLU A 186 5.16 -14.56 -15.03
N SER A 187 4.54 -14.29 -13.87
CA SER A 187 5.10 -13.46 -12.81
C SER A 187 5.06 -14.16 -11.46
N VAL A 188 5.93 -13.79 -10.53
CA VAL A 188 5.77 -14.12 -9.13
C VAL A 188 4.50 -13.47 -8.59
N ASN A 189 3.70 -14.23 -7.84
CA ASN A 189 2.54 -13.68 -7.15
C ASN A 189 2.82 -13.58 -5.64
N MET A 190 2.56 -12.43 -5.08
CA MET A 190 2.54 -12.18 -3.64
C MET A 190 1.09 -11.98 -3.21
N LEU A 191 0.62 -12.80 -2.26
CA LEU A 191 -0.77 -12.76 -1.84
C LEU A 191 -0.89 -12.55 -0.34
N CYS A 192 -2.01 -11.95 0.08
CA CYS A 192 -2.38 -11.83 1.48
C CYS A 192 -3.86 -12.17 1.64
N LEU A 193 -4.22 -12.96 2.67
CA LEU A 193 -5.62 -13.20 3.04
C LEU A 193 -6.15 -11.96 3.77
N VAL A 194 -7.06 -11.23 3.12
CA VAL A 194 -7.57 -9.93 3.61
C VAL A 194 -9.02 -9.98 4.11
N GLU A 195 -9.70 -11.12 3.92
CA GLU A 195 -11.03 -11.42 4.48
C GLU A 195 -11.17 -12.92 4.67
N GLY A 196 -11.85 -13.35 5.75
CA GLY A 196 -11.97 -14.74 6.17
C GLY A 196 -10.90 -15.14 7.17
N SER A 197 -11.03 -16.29 7.81
CA SER A 197 -10.13 -16.73 8.88
C SER A 197 -8.92 -17.50 8.36
N GLU A 198 -9.17 -18.48 7.46
CA GLU A 198 -8.17 -19.45 7.02
C GLU A 198 -8.51 -20.04 5.65
N ILE A 199 -7.49 -20.21 4.81
CA ILE A 199 -7.57 -20.86 3.51
C ILE A 199 -6.49 -21.92 3.37
N LEU A 200 -6.68 -22.83 2.40
CA LEU A 200 -5.64 -23.73 1.90
C LEU A 200 -5.16 -23.28 0.53
N VAL A 201 -3.84 -23.17 0.37
CA VAL A 201 -3.20 -23.01 -0.93
C VAL A 201 -2.86 -24.39 -1.46
N CYS A 202 -3.48 -24.77 -2.58
CA CYS A 202 -3.38 -26.13 -3.14
C CYS A 202 -2.73 -26.11 -4.52
N SER A 203 -1.86 -27.06 -4.79
CA SER A 203 -1.36 -27.36 -6.13
C SER A 203 -2.45 -27.98 -6.98
N THR A 204 -2.53 -27.61 -8.26
CA THR A 204 -3.43 -28.25 -9.24
C THR A 204 -2.84 -29.55 -9.79
N ASP A 205 -1.53 -29.71 -9.75
CA ASP A 205 -0.76 -30.84 -10.31
C ASP A 205 0.02 -31.66 -9.25
N ASN A 206 -0.26 -31.43 -7.95
CA ASN A 206 0.39 -32.07 -6.82
C ASN A 206 1.92 -31.84 -6.72
N THR A 207 2.43 -30.75 -7.22
CA THR A 207 3.86 -30.39 -7.13
C THR A 207 4.26 -29.91 -5.74
N PHE A 208 3.30 -29.48 -4.91
CA PHE A 208 3.53 -29.13 -3.50
C PHE A 208 2.37 -29.58 -2.60
N GLN A 209 2.66 -29.74 -1.31
CA GLN A 209 1.64 -30.06 -0.30
C GLN A 209 0.77 -28.85 0.00
N PRO A 210 -0.54 -29.02 0.31
CA PRO A 210 -1.39 -27.91 0.71
C PRO A 210 -0.79 -27.13 1.89
N MET A 211 -0.84 -25.80 1.80
CA MET A 211 -0.34 -24.88 2.81
C MET A 211 -1.50 -24.10 3.43
N GLU A 212 -1.56 -24.06 4.75
CA GLU A 212 -2.53 -23.25 5.49
C GLU A 212 -2.08 -21.80 5.54
N VAL A 213 -3.01 -20.86 5.33
CA VAL A 213 -2.78 -19.43 5.41
C VAL A 213 -3.93 -18.78 6.21
N HIS A 214 -3.57 -17.96 7.20
CA HIS A 214 -4.53 -17.27 8.07
C HIS A 214 -4.70 -15.81 7.68
N TYR A 215 -5.74 -15.18 8.23
CA TYR A 215 -6.00 -13.75 8.02
C TYR A 215 -4.77 -12.89 8.32
N GLY A 216 -4.44 -12.00 7.39
CA GLY A 216 -3.30 -11.09 7.48
C GLY A 216 -1.95 -11.73 7.14
N GLU A 217 -1.88 -13.02 6.89
CA GLU A 217 -0.65 -13.67 6.45
C GLU A 217 -0.40 -13.43 4.96
N THR A 218 0.86 -13.14 4.63
CA THR A 218 1.33 -12.95 3.27
C THR A 218 2.15 -14.17 2.84
N PHE A 219 1.91 -14.65 1.62
CA PHE A 219 2.63 -15.77 1.03
C PHE A 219 3.01 -15.49 -0.42
N ILE A 220 3.98 -16.26 -0.92
CA ILE A 220 4.51 -16.12 -2.27
C ILE A 220 4.23 -17.39 -3.06
N VAL A 221 3.72 -17.25 -4.28
CA VAL A 221 3.61 -18.30 -5.27
C VAL A 221 4.60 -18.01 -6.39
N PRO A 222 5.66 -18.82 -6.53
CA PRO A 222 6.63 -18.68 -7.62
C PRO A 222 5.99 -18.85 -8.99
N GLU A 223 6.53 -18.17 -9.99
CA GLU A 223 6.06 -18.27 -11.38
C GLU A 223 6.01 -19.70 -11.89
N SER A 224 6.96 -20.56 -11.50
CA SER A 224 7.04 -21.97 -11.91
C SER A 224 5.86 -22.83 -11.51
N VAL A 225 5.03 -22.40 -10.55
CA VAL A 225 3.80 -23.09 -10.13
C VAL A 225 2.74 -23.05 -11.22
N LYS A 226 2.70 -22.01 -12.03
CA LYS A 226 1.75 -21.74 -13.13
C LYS A 226 0.31 -21.57 -12.67
N GLU A 227 -0.25 -22.56 -11.97
CA GLU A 227 -1.66 -22.59 -11.57
C GLU A 227 -1.81 -23.18 -10.16
N TYR A 228 -2.68 -22.58 -9.36
CA TYR A 228 -2.96 -23.00 -7.99
C TYR A 228 -4.40 -22.66 -7.59
N THR A 229 -4.89 -23.31 -6.55
CA THR A 229 -6.25 -23.08 -6.03
C THR A 229 -6.17 -22.63 -4.57
N LEU A 230 -6.92 -21.60 -4.24
CA LEU A 230 -7.17 -21.18 -2.86
C LEU A 230 -8.53 -21.71 -2.43
N LYS A 231 -8.59 -22.46 -1.33
CA LYS A 231 -9.81 -23.10 -0.83
C LYS A 231 -10.16 -22.56 0.55
N ALA A 232 -11.40 -22.13 0.72
CA ALA A 232 -11.94 -21.77 2.03
C ALA A 232 -12.03 -23.02 2.93
N LYS A 233 -11.62 -22.91 4.19
CA LYS A 233 -11.74 -24.03 5.15
C LYS A 233 -13.08 -24.06 5.88
N GLU A 234 -13.85 -22.99 5.79
CA GLU A 234 -15.17 -22.87 6.41
C GLU A 234 -16.15 -22.12 5.50
N LYS A 235 -17.44 -22.14 5.86
CA LYS A 235 -18.43 -21.33 5.16
C LYS A 235 -18.25 -19.85 5.50
N GLY A 236 -18.20 -19.02 4.46
CA GLY A 236 -18.04 -17.58 4.65
C GLY A 236 -17.69 -16.86 3.36
N LYS A 237 -17.40 -15.58 3.50
CA LYS A 237 -16.87 -14.76 2.43
C LYS A 237 -15.37 -14.58 2.67
N PHE A 238 -14.58 -14.89 1.67
CA PHE A 238 -13.13 -14.77 1.71
C PHE A 238 -12.67 -13.79 0.66
N ALA A 239 -11.53 -13.15 0.92
CA ALA A 239 -10.84 -12.36 -0.08
C ALA A 239 -9.32 -12.48 0.08
N VAL A 240 -8.64 -12.59 -1.04
CA VAL A 240 -7.19 -12.41 -1.12
C VAL A 240 -6.86 -11.24 -2.02
N ILE A 241 -5.81 -10.50 -1.68
CA ILE A 241 -5.19 -9.56 -2.60
C ILE A 241 -3.96 -10.25 -3.21
N GLN A 242 -3.86 -10.20 -4.54
CA GLN A 242 -2.77 -10.74 -5.34
C GLN A 242 -2.01 -9.57 -5.95
N ALA A 243 -0.73 -9.43 -5.64
CA ALA A 243 0.18 -8.49 -6.26
C ALA A 243 1.14 -9.23 -7.20
N PHE A 244 1.43 -8.65 -8.35
CA PHE A 244 2.29 -9.22 -9.39
C PHE A 244 2.93 -8.13 -10.24
N VAL A 245 3.99 -8.50 -10.98
CA VAL A 245 4.64 -7.60 -11.95
C VAL A 245 3.85 -7.59 -13.25
N LYS A 246 3.59 -6.40 -13.79
CA LYS A 246 3.02 -6.23 -15.15
C LYS A 246 4.07 -6.66 -16.17
N ILE A 247 3.72 -7.57 -17.07
CA ILE A 247 4.56 -8.07 -18.16
C ILE A 247 3.98 -7.63 -19.50
#